data_84a277168e5b5bac4f511b9242411e7b
#
_entry.id   84a277168e5b5bac4f511b9242411e7b
#
_cell.length_a   1.000
_cell.length_b   1.000
_cell.length_c   1.000
_cell.angle_alpha   90.00
_cell.angle_beta   90.00
_cell.angle_gamma   90.00
#
_symmetry.space_group_name_H-M   'P 1'
#
loop_
_entity.id
_entity.type
_entity.pdbx_description
1 polymer ?
#
loop_
_entity_poly.entity_id
_entity_poly.type
_entity_poly.pdbx_seq_one_letter_code
_entity_poly.pdbx_strand_id
1 'polypeptide(L)'
;TFEVVPPFPDLRELRCFSLSSGGTLDVPGMLSTPFLPGTPVQVTLSTSPLIYADGSVNFLLCYPYGCLEQLSSSTLPWIYEPLLAKYLPDFKGKTKEERSKALRGGIQKILRNQLPDGGLAYWQGGTSVSEYCPYAALVLTLARESGIDVPEKPLDKLYGYLARSLSNNLQGDLLGAWVLARAKRLPDSLLNRLLDRSGSLSPENRMYLALAVALSSRPDAGTLGLRLINTEPEKKESSHVQLLRGLADMSLSSGDAAARIRLARLIMDRTSRPFGERPLYTTWSSGWDVMLLGEYLKGVKESSVSAPFRVDRGAQVTSGTCSLASPAQFRTAVGEKAVLSLPDAGSTVYGTAEAHGRSKTQEDGAAVNRGFAVSRVYEKLNSEGKWEPAAEFAVGDLVRITLHVDKGPNPLSYVVMEDYLPSALEAVNPALLSQIPGGREHEAASQGDGWFYWSSWVSHREVLIARV
;
A
#
# COMPACT_ATOMS: atom_id res chain seq x y z
N THR A 1 -15.38 -35.21 5.01
CA THR A 1 -15.34 -34.68 3.62
C THR A 1 -14.36 -33.50 3.60
N PHE A 2 -13.38 -33.56 2.72
CA PHE A 2 -12.47 -32.45 2.48
C PHE A 2 -12.95 -31.73 1.22
N GLU A 3 -12.95 -30.40 1.25
CA GLU A 3 -13.20 -29.61 0.07
C GLU A 3 -11.89 -29.54 -0.75
N VAL A 4 -11.93 -29.97 -2.00
CA VAL A 4 -10.82 -29.81 -2.93
C VAL A 4 -10.98 -28.45 -3.58
N VAL A 5 -10.11 -27.53 -3.24
CA VAL A 5 -10.09 -26.19 -3.84
C VAL A 5 -8.96 -26.10 -4.88
N PRO A 6 -9.13 -25.35 -5.96
CA PRO A 6 -8.04 -25.07 -6.90
C PRO A 6 -6.84 -24.40 -6.18
N PRO A 7 -5.61 -24.65 -6.63
CA PRO A 7 -4.40 -24.12 -5.99
C PRO A 7 -4.19 -22.60 -6.20
N PHE A 8 -5.09 -21.94 -6.91
CA PHE A 8 -4.97 -20.52 -7.24
C PHE A 8 -5.63 -19.65 -6.17
N PRO A 9 -4.96 -18.55 -5.75
CA PRO A 9 -5.55 -17.60 -4.83
C PRO A 9 -6.75 -16.90 -5.48
N ASP A 10 -7.70 -16.50 -4.64
CA ASP A 10 -8.80 -15.65 -5.09
C ASP A 10 -8.27 -14.33 -5.64
N LEU A 11 -8.86 -13.88 -6.73
CA LEU A 11 -8.60 -12.58 -7.31
C LEU A 11 -9.41 -11.51 -6.60
N ARG A 12 -8.85 -10.32 -6.50
CA ARG A 12 -9.53 -9.14 -5.98
C ARG A 12 -9.54 -8.04 -7.04
N GLU A 13 -10.69 -7.49 -7.33
CA GLU A 13 -10.82 -6.30 -8.17
C GLU A 13 -11.61 -5.23 -7.43
N LEU A 14 -11.02 -4.03 -7.34
CA LEU A 14 -11.66 -2.84 -6.81
C LEU A 14 -11.82 -1.83 -7.95
N ARG A 15 -13.04 -1.36 -8.16
CA ARG A 15 -13.37 -0.28 -9.10
C ARG A 15 -13.89 0.93 -8.36
N CYS A 16 -13.33 2.09 -8.67
CA CYS A 16 -13.83 3.38 -8.23
C CYS A 16 -14.66 4.00 -9.38
N PHE A 17 -15.77 4.63 -9.03
CA PHE A 17 -16.65 5.30 -10.01
C PHE A 17 -17.28 6.56 -9.44
N SER A 18 -17.72 7.43 -10.32
CA SER A 18 -18.58 8.54 -9.97
C SER A 18 -19.80 8.54 -10.87
N LEU A 19 -20.95 8.87 -10.32
CA LEU A 19 -22.22 8.94 -11.03
C LEU A 19 -22.85 10.31 -10.76
N SER A 20 -23.13 11.04 -11.81
CA SER A 20 -23.83 12.33 -11.73
C SER A 20 -25.34 12.15 -11.66
N SER A 21 -26.03 13.18 -11.23
CA SER A 21 -27.49 13.27 -11.22
C SER A 21 -28.10 12.80 -12.55
N GLY A 22 -29.16 12.00 -12.51
CA GLY A 22 -29.80 11.37 -13.65
C GLY A 22 -29.03 10.19 -14.29
N GLY A 23 -27.80 9.90 -13.79
CA GLY A 23 -26.96 8.82 -14.31
C GLY A 23 -27.40 7.42 -13.89
N THR A 24 -26.99 6.43 -14.68
CA THR A 24 -27.18 4.99 -14.39
C THR A 24 -25.88 4.23 -14.59
N LEU A 25 -25.66 3.16 -13.82
CA LEU A 25 -24.48 2.29 -13.90
C LEU A 25 -24.86 0.84 -13.63
N ASP A 26 -24.50 -0.06 -14.53
CA ASP A 26 -24.53 -1.49 -14.26
C ASP A 26 -23.29 -1.86 -13.43
N VAL A 27 -23.50 -2.13 -12.14
CA VAL A 27 -22.40 -2.29 -11.19
C VAL A 27 -21.59 -3.57 -11.45
N PRO A 28 -22.17 -4.77 -11.61
CA PRO A 28 -21.37 -5.95 -11.95
C PRO A 28 -20.69 -5.85 -13.33
N GLY A 29 -21.33 -5.18 -14.28
CA GLY A 29 -20.81 -5.02 -15.64
C GLY A 29 -19.59 -4.12 -15.75
N MET A 30 -19.26 -3.33 -14.72
CA MET A 30 -18.05 -2.50 -14.72
C MET A 30 -16.77 -3.28 -14.36
N LEU A 31 -16.88 -4.50 -13.82
CA LEU A 31 -15.73 -5.34 -13.50
C LEU A 31 -15.09 -5.88 -14.78
N SER A 32 -13.75 -5.85 -14.83
CA SER A 32 -13.00 -6.34 -16.00
C SER A 32 -12.52 -7.78 -15.84
N THR A 33 -12.33 -8.23 -14.60
CA THR A 33 -11.99 -9.62 -14.31
C THR A 33 -13.21 -10.49 -14.58
N PRO A 34 -13.08 -11.55 -15.41
CA PRO A 34 -14.18 -12.45 -15.69
C PRO A 34 -14.41 -13.41 -14.51
N PHE A 35 -14.85 -12.86 -13.39
CA PHE A 35 -15.20 -13.64 -12.21
C PHE A 35 -16.27 -14.68 -12.50
N LEU A 36 -16.27 -15.74 -11.72
CA LEU A 36 -17.35 -16.74 -11.77
C LEU A 36 -18.70 -16.10 -11.41
N PRO A 37 -19.80 -16.52 -12.06
CA PRO A 37 -21.14 -16.11 -11.67
C PRO A 37 -21.40 -16.39 -10.18
N GLY A 38 -22.08 -15.48 -9.50
CA GLY A 38 -22.33 -15.56 -8.07
C GLY A 38 -21.21 -14.98 -7.20
N THR A 39 -20.04 -14.59 -7.77
CA THR A 39 -18.99 -13.90 -7.01
C THR A 39 -19.55 -12.64 -6.36
N PRO A 40 -19.43 -12.48 -5.03
CA PRO A 40 -19.98 -11.32 -4.33
C PRO A 40 -19.31 -10.02 -4.76
N VAL A 41 -20.11 -8.98 -4.94
CA VAL A 41 -19.65 -7.60 -5.22
C VAL A 41 -20.15 -6.71 -4.10
N GLN A 42 -19.23 -6.20 -3.28
CA GLN A 42 -19.54 -5.22 -2.25
C GLN A 42 -19.49 -3.82 -2.87
N VAL A 43 -20.54 -3.04 -2.69
CA VAL A 43 -20.63 -1.66 -3.19
C VAL A 43 -20.75 -0.71 -2.03
N THR A 44 -19.96 0.38 -2.07
CA THR A 44 -20.05 1.47 -1.11
C THR A 44 -20.26 2.79 -1.85
N LEU A 45 -21.21 3.61 -1.38
CA LEU A 45 -21.56 4.90 -1.98
C LEU A 45 -21.40 6.04 -0.97
N SER A 46 -20.92 7.18 -1.44
CA SER A 46 -20.77 8.41 -0.65
C SER A 46 -20.96 9.64 -1.53
N THR A 47 -21.32 10.77 -0.94
CA THR A 47 -21.28 12.07 -1.62
C THR A 47 -19.88 12.69 -1.68
N SER A 48 -18.86 11.93 -1.23
CA SER A 48 -17.47 12.37 -1.27
C SER A 48 -16.56 11.28 -1.87
N PRO A 49 -15.62 11.65 -2.73
CA PRO A 49 -14.62 10.73 -3.28
C PRO A 49 -13.59 10.24 -2.22
N LEU A 50 -13.63 10.74 -0.98
CA LEU A 50 -12.80 10.25 0.13
C LEU A 50 -13.00 8.76 0.39
N ILE A 51 -14.16 8.21 -0.01
CA ILE A 51 -14.43 6.77 0.06
C ILE A 51 -13.40 5.90 -0.70
N TYR A 52 -12.72 6.47 -1.69
CA TYR A 52 -11.68 5.76 -2.45
C TYR A 52 -10.44 5.40 -1.62
N ALA A 53 -10.25 6.07 -0.47
CA ALA A 53 -9.16 5.77 0.45
C ALA A 53 -9.42 4.54 1.34
N ASP A 54 -10.65 4.03 1.37
CA ASP A 54 -11.05 2.88 2.20
C ASP A 54 -10.16 1.65 1.94
N GLY A 55 -9.84 1.38 0.68
CA GLY A 55 -8.92 0.30 0.30
C GLY A 55 -7.52 0.42 0.89
N SER A 56 -6.95 1.63 1.00
CA SER A 56 -5.63 1.86 1.62
C SER A 56 -5.69 1.66 3.13
N VAL A 57 -6.78 2.07 3.76
CA VAL A 57 -7.01 1.89 5.20
C VAL A 57 -7.15 0.41 5.53
N ASN A 58 -8.02 -0.31 4.83
CA ASN A 58 -8.26 -1.73 5.05
C ASN A 58 -6.99 -2.57 4.81
N PHE A 59 -6.23 -2.27 3.78
CA PHE A 59 -4.94 -2.93 3.53
C PHE A 59 -4.01 -2.83 4.73
N LEU A 60 -3.88 -1.66 5.35
CA LEU A 60 -3.02 -1.46 6.52
C LEU A 60 -3.55 -2.13 7.78
N LEU A 61 -4.87 -2.14 7.97
CA LEU A 61 -5.51 -2.79 9.14
C LEU A 61 -5.33 -4.31 9.14
N CYS A 62 -5.29 -4.92 7.95
CA CYS A 62 -5.19 -6.37 7.76
C CYS A 62 -3.76 -6.86 7.49
N TYR A 63 -2.76 -5.96 7.41
CA TYR A 63 -1.38 -6.33 7.04
C TYR A 63 -0.68 -7.14 8.14
N PRO A 64 -0.25 -8.38 7.86
CA PRO A 64 0.18 -9.29 8.93
C PRO A 64 1.65 -9.18 9.33
N TYR A 65 2.49 -8.53 8.52
CA TYR A 65 3.95 -8.46 8.73
C TYR A 65 4.36 -7.23 9.54
N GLY A 66 5.57 -7.23 10.11
CA GLY A 66 5.94 -6.25 11.11
C GLY A 66 7.41 -5.80 11.11
N CYS A 67 7.98 -5.41 9.94
CA CYS A 67 9.20 -4.61 9.95
C CYS A 67 8.90 -3.18 10.47
N LEU A 68 9.93 -2.39 10.74
CA LEU A 68 9.78 -1.02 11.28
C LEU A 68 8.83 -0.16 10.42
N GLU A 69 8.98 -0.22 9.10
CA GLU A 69 8.13 0.53 8.16
C GLU A 69 6.67 0.06 8.26
N GLN A 70 6.44 -1.25 8.19
CA GLN A 70 5.11 -1.84 8.21
C GLN A 70 4.36 -1.59 9.52
N LEU A 71 5.07 -1.69 10.66
CA LEU A 71 4.53 -1.34 11.98
C LEU A 71 4.14 0.14 12.05
N SER A 72 4.97 1.01 11.49
CA SER A 72 4.71 2.43 11.44
C SER A 72 3.47 2.73 10.58
N SER A 73 3.41 2.20 9.36
CA SER A 73 2.28 2.38 8.44
C SER A 73 0.98 1.84 8.99
N SER A 74 0.97 0.64 9.59
CA SER A 74 -0.24 0.02 10.15
C SER A 74 -0.74 0.69 11.43
N THR A 75 0.07 1.55 12.06
CA THR A 75 -0.34 2.34 13.24
C THR A 75 -1.11 3.60 12.84
N LEU A 76 -0.87 4.17 11.64
CA LEU A 76 -1.48 5.42 11.16
C LEU A 76 -3.01 5.40 11.12
N PRO A 77 -3.69 4.36 10.59
CA PRO A 77 -5.15 4.33 10.60
C PRO A 77 -5.74 4.49 11.99
N TRP A 78 -5.12 3.89 13.00
CA TRP A 78 -5.59 3.97 14.39
C TRP A 78 -5.36 5.35 15.03
N ILE A 79 -4.31 6.08 14.62
CA ILE A 79 -4.09 7.46 15.04
C ILE A 79 -5.22 8.36 14.54
N TYR A 80 -5.59 8.19 13.26
CA TYR A 80 -6.61 8.99 12.60
C TYR A 80 -8.03 8.40 12.70
N GLU A 81 -8.22 7.27 13.40
CA GLU A 81 -9.53 6.62 13.54
C GLU A 81 -10.65 7.59 13.91
N PRO A 82 -10.51 8.52 14.88
CA PRO A 82 -11.61 9.43 15.24
C PRO A 82 -12.09 10.35 14.11
N LEU A 83 -11.23 10.57 13.11
CA LEU A 83 -11.58 11.31 11.90
C LEU A 83 -12.09 10.38 10.80
N LEU A 84 -11.39 9.26 10.59
CA LEU A 84 -11.69 8.30 9.53
C LEU A 84 -13.01 7.55 9.76
N ALA A 85 -13.31 7.18 11.01
CA ALA A 85 -14.54 6.48 11.38
C ALA A 85 -15.84 7.23 11.03
N LYS A 86 -15.76 8.54 10.87
CA LYS A 86 -16.88 9.35 10.40
C LYS A 86 -17.22 9.12 8.93
N TYR A 87 -16.26 8.67 8.13
CA TYR A 87 -16.34 8.67 6.67
C TYR A 87 -16.08 7.32 6.03
N LEU A 88 -15.37 6.42 6.72
CA LEU A 88 -14.95 5.13 6.19
C LEU A 88 -15.63 3.97 6.91
N PRO A 89 -16.30 3.07 6.15
CA PRO A 89 -17.03 1.94 6.72
C PRO A 89 -16.20 0.96 7.53
N ASP A 90 -14.92 0.77 7.19
CA ASP A 90 -14.03 -0.21 7.82
C ASP A 90 -13.78 0.09 9.32
N PHE A 91 -13.99 1.32 9.75
CA PHE A 91 -13.96 1.68 11.17
C PHE A 91 -15.31 1.59 11.87
N LYS A 92 -16.40 1.36 11.14
CA LYS A 92 -17.73 1.22 11.74
C LYS A 92 -17.75 0.03 12.70
N GLY A 93 -18.10 0.28 13.97
CA GLY A 93 -18.16 -0.75 14.99
C GLY A 93 -16.84 -1.04 15.72
N LYS A 94 -15.74 -0.39 15.38
CA LYS A 94 -14.51 -0.46 16.17
C LYS A 94 -14.72 0.23 17.51
N THR A 95 -14.29 -0.43 18.58
CA THR A 95 -14.44 0.10 19.94
C THR A 95 -13.24 0.96 20.34
N LYS A 96 -13.44 1.79 21.37
CA LYS A 96 -12.33 2.58 21.95
C LYS A 96 -11.25 1.67 22.54
N GLU A 97 -11.63 0.51 23.05
CA GLU A 97 -10.73 -0.52 23.60
C GLU A 97 -9.87 -1.14 22.51
N GLU A 98 -10.46 -1.50 21.37
CA GLU A 98 -9.72 -2.02 20.20
C GLU A 98 -8.71 -0.98 19.70
N ARG A 99 -9.13 0.26 19.54
CA ARG A 99 -8.25 1.37 19.16
C ARG A 99 -7.09 1.53 20.14
N SER A 100 -7.39 1.60 21.44
CA SER A 100 -6.38 1.76 22.49
C SER A 100 -5.39 0.61 22.53
N LYS A 101 -5.87 -0.63 22.35
CA LYS A 101 -5.02 -1.84 22.26
C LYS A 101 -4.12 -1.80 21.03
N ALA A 102 -4.68 -1.47 19.87
CA ALA A 102 -3.91 -1.39 18.61
C ALA A 102 -2.82 -0.32 18.69
N LEU A 103 -3.13 0.88 19.20
CA LEU A 103 -2.17 1.97 19.35
C LEU A 103 -1.05 1.60 20.33
N ARG A 104 -1.38 1.12 21.53
CA ARG A 104 -0.36 0.69 22.48
C ARG A 104 0.52 -0.40 21.91
N GLY A 105 -0.08 -1.40 21.24
CA GLY A 105 0.65 -2.49 20.61
C GLY A 105 1.57 -2.01 19.48
N GLY A 106 1.09 -1.13 18.60
CA GLY A 106 1.86 -0.54 17.51
C GLY A 106 3.06 0.27 18.03
N ILE A 107 2.82 1.21 18.95
CA ILE A 107 3.86 2.05 19.57
C ILE A 107 4.92 1.18 20.28
N GLN A 108 4.51 0.19 21.06
CA GLN A 108 5.44 -0.70 21.74
C GLN A 108 6.29 -1.51 20.75
N LYS A 109 5.68 -2.04 19.68
CA LYS A 109 6.41 -2.79 18.65
C LYS A 109 7.42 -1.91 17.92
N ILE A 110 7.08 -0.66 17.58
CA ILE A 110 8.01 0.31 17.00
C ILE A 110 9.19 0.55 17.94
N LEU A 111 8.91 0.88 19.20
CA LEU A 111 9.94 1.23 20.21
C LEU A 111 10.81 0.05 20.63
N ARG A 112 10.36 -1.21 20.49
CA ARG A 112 11.21 -2.39 20.72
C ARG A 112 12.39 -2.50 19.76
N ASN A 113 12.35 -1.80 18.63
CA ASN A 113 13.45 -1.73 17.67
C ASN A 113 14.48 -0.65 18.03
N GLN A 114 14.29 0.09 19.16
CA GLN A 114 15.20 1.19 19.50
C GLN A 114 16.55 0.67 20.02
N LEU A 115 17.59 1.30 19.51
CA LEU A 115 18.98 0.98 19.81
C LEU A 115 19.60 2.00 20.80
N PRO A 116 20.78 1.70 21.37
CA PRO A 116 21.45 2.58 22.31
C PRO A 116 21.77 3.98 21.74
N ASP A 117 22.02 4.09 20.44
CA ASP A 117 22.25 5.36 19.74
C ASP A 117 20.98 6.22 19.59
N GLY A 118 19.82 5.67 19.95
CA GLY A 118 18.52 6.32 19.87
C GLY A 118 17.78 6.11 18.55
N GLY A 119 18.45 5.55 17.53
CA GLY A 119 17.83 5.14 16.28
C GLY A 119 17.00 3.86 16.41
N LEU A 120 16.37 3.45 15.33
CA LEU A 120 15.53 2.25 15.26
C LEU A 120 16.09 1.29 14.21
N ALA A 121 16.15 0.01 14.56
CA ALA A 121 16.49 -1.05 13.61
C ALA A 121 15.26 -1.43 12.75
N TYR A 122 15.50 -1.87 11.52
CA TYR A 122 14.45 -2.38 10.64
C TYR A 122 13.78 -3.63 11.21
N TRP A 123 14.59 -4.54 11.77
CA TRP A 123 14.21 -5.71 12.55
C TRP A 123 14.96 -5.72 13.86
N GLN A 124 14.39 -6.36 14.89
CA GLN A 124 15.07 -6.52 16.17
C GLN A 124 16.43 -7.20 16.00
N GLY A 125 17.45 -6.66 16.65
CA GLY A 125 18.83 -7.16 16.56
C GLY A 125 19.64 -6.61 15.38
N GLY A 126 19.03 -5.78 14.50
CA GLY A 126 19.74 -5.08 13.43
C GLY A 126 20.44 -3.80 13.87
N THR A 127 20.86 -2.99 12.91
CA THR A 127 21.44 -1.65 13.10
C THR A 127 20.40 -0.56 12.85
N SER A 128 20.66 0.67 13.31
CA SER A 128 19.80 1.83 13.05
C SER A 128 19.69 2.12 11.56
N VAL A 129 18.46 2.30 11.08
CA VAL A 129 18.18 2.52 9.65
C VAL A 129 17.80 3.98 9.43
N SER A 130 18.73 4.76 8.86
CA SER A 130 18.55 6.20 8.65
C SER A 130 17.34 6.54 7.78
N GLU A 131 16.93 5.66 6.87
CA GLU A 131 15.83 5.85 5.93
C GLU A 131 14.44 5.68 6.58
N TYR A 132 14.31 4.81 7.59
CA TYR A 132 13.01 4.53 8.22
C TYR A 132 12.84 5.13 9.61
N CYS A 133 13.94 5.53 10.28
CA CYS A 133 13.86 6.22 11.56
C CYS A 133 13.04 7.52 11.50
N PRO A 134 13.17 8.39 10.46
CA PRO A 134 12.35 9.58 10.36
C PRO A 134 10.87 9.29 10.20
N TYR A 135 10.51 8.25 9.44
CA TYR A 135 9.12 7.86 9.23
C TYR A 135 8.48 7.31 10.52
N ALA A 136 9.16 6.40 11.20
CA ALA A 136 8.71 5.91 12.50
C ALA A 136 8.56 7.04 13.53
N ALA A 137 9.51 7.99 13.55
CA ALA A 137 9.44 9.17 14.38
C ALA A 137 8.25 10.08 14.03
N LEU A 138 7.93 10.23 12.73
CA LEU A 138 6.73 10.94 12.29
C LEU A 138 5.47 10.30 12.90
N VAL A 139 5.32 8.99 12.78
CA VAL A 139 4.16 8.26 13.30
C VAL A 139 4.03 8.41 14.82
N LEU A 140 5.13 8.26 15.56
CA LEU A 140 5.13 8.46 17.01
C LEU A 140 4.82 9.91 17.40
N THR A 141 5.29 10.89 16.62
CA THR A 141 5.00 12.32 16.83
C THR A 141 3.52 12.61 16.59
N LEU A 142 2.95 12.09 15.50
CA LEU A 142 1.51 12.21 15.19
C LEU A 142 0.64 11.55 16.26
N ALA A 143 1.06 10.41 16.79
CA ALA A 143 0.38 9.76 17.91
C ALA A 143 0.34 10.68 19.13
N ARG A 144 1.49 11.26 19.52
CA ARG A 144 1.58 12.20 20.64
C ARG A 144 0.75 13.47 20.43
N GLU A 145 0.80 14.06 19.24
CA GLU A 145 -0.03 15.23 18.87
C GLU A 145 -1.52 14.93 18.94
N SER A 146 -1.92 13.68 18.74
CA SER A 146 -3.30 13.20 18.87
C SER A 146 -3.71 12.83 20.29
N GLY A 147 -2.85 13.14 21.29
CA GLY A 147 -3.12 12.87 22.71
C GLY A 147 -2.91 11.41 23.11
N ILE A 148 -2.25 10.61 22.28
CA ILE A 148 -1.93 9.21 22.57
C ILE A 148 -0.66 9.18 23.43
N ASP A 149 -0.66 8.33 24.46
CA ASP A 149 0.50 8.14 25.33
C ASP A 149 1.66 7.47 24.59
N VAL A 150 2.72 8.23 24.35
CA VAL A 150 3.98 7.78 23.75
C VAL A 150 5.09 7.99 24.79
N PRO A 151 5.85 6.96 25.17
CA PRO A 151 6.93 7.09 26.14
C PRO A 151 7.93 8.20 25.78
N GLU A 152 8.08 9.19 26.64
CA GLU A 152 8.85 10.40 26.37
C GLU A 152 10.35 10.12 26.16
N LYS A 153 10.98 9.37 27.08
CA LYS A 153 12.42 9.09 27.02
C LYS A 153 12.87 8.40 25.72
N PRO A 154 12.20 7.33 25.24
CA PRO A 154 12.53 6.72 23.96
C PRO A 154 12.33 7.69 22.79
N LEU A 155 11.24 8.47 22.82
CA LEU A 155 10.95 9.43 21.74
C LEU A 155 11.99 10.57 21.71
N ASP A 156 12.41 11.09 22.84
CA ASP A 156 13.50 12.10 22.92
C ASP A 156 14.84 11.56 22.41
N LYS A 157 15.17 10.31 22.71
CA LYS A 157 16.37 9.66 22.16
C LYS A 157 16.31 9.59 20.63
N LEU A 158 15.13 9.25 20.07
CA LEU A 158 14.92 9.19 18.63
C LEU A 158 15.04 10.58 17.97
N TYR A 159 14.49 11.63 18.60
CA TYR A 159 14.70 13.01 18.11
C TYR A 159 16.17 13.42 18.15
N GLY A 160 16.88 13.04 19.21
CA GLY A 160 18.33 13.27 19.30
C GLY A 160 19.10 12.55 18.19
N TYR A 161 18.72 11.32 17.86
CA TYR A 161 19.27 10.57 16.74
C TYR A 161 19.04 11.32 15.40
N LEU A 162 17.79 11.75 15.12
CA LEU A 162 17.47 12.49 13.91
C LEU A 162 18.26 13.79 13.78
N ALA A 163 18.38 14.56 14.87
CA ALA A 163 19.13 15.81 14.86
C ALA A 163 20.64 15.59 14.54
N ARG A 164 21.23 14.53 15.09
CA ARG A 164 22.62 14.16 14.78
C ARG A 164 22.77 13.69 13.35
N SER A 165 21.87 12.82 12.87
CA SER A 165 21.88 12.32 11.49
C SER A 165 21.82 13.46 10.47
N LEU A 166 20.88 14.40 10.63
CA LEU A 166 20.75 15.59 9.79
C LEU A 166 21.96 16.50 9.86
N SER A 167 22.56 16.68 11.05
CA SER A 167 23.75 17.51 11.22
C SER A 167 24.97 16.94 10.51
N ASN A 168 25.07 15.60 10.44
CA ASN A 168 26.14 14.87 9.78
C ASN A 168 25.93 14.77 8.26
N ASN A 169 24.67 14.74 7.79
CA ASN A 169 24.35 14.67 6.37
C ASN A 169 23.18 15.59 6.03
N LEU A 170 23.49 16.82 5.62
CA LEU A 170 22.50 17.84 5.25
C LEU A 170 21.78 17.57 3.92
N GLN A 171 22.20 16.55 3.16
CA GLN A 171 21.57 16.11 1.90
C GLN A 171 20.84 14.77 2.06
N GLY A 172 20.86 14.19 3.25
CA GLY A 172 20.12 12.97 3.57
C GLY A 172 18.61 13.18 3.56
N ASP A 173 17.87 12.24 4.13
CA ASP A 173 16.42 12.33 4.22
C ASP A 173 15.97 13.46 5.16
N LEU A 174 15.39 14.52 4.60
CA LEU A 174 14.90 15.69 5.34
C LEU A 174 13.54 15.50 5.97
N LEU A 175 12.92 14.33 5.86
CA LEU A 175 11.73 13.95 6.65
C LEU A 175 12.00 14.17 8.15
N GLY A 176 13.24 13.84 8.59
CA GLY A 176 13.66 14.10 9.97
C GLY A 176 13.59 15.57 10.39
N ALA A 177 13.87 16.52 9.48
CA ALA A 177 13.75 17.95 9.77
C ALA A 177 12.29 18.37 10.00
N TRP A 178 11.37 17.87 9.16
CA TRP A 178 9.96 18.12 9.36
C TRP A 178 9.44 17.51 10.67
N VAL A 179 9.85 16.28 11.00
CA VAL A 179 9.50 15.64 12.29
C VAL A 179 9.99 16.46 13.47
N LEU A 180 11.24 16.91 13.46
CA LEU A 180 11.80 17.75 14.52
C LEU A 180 11.09 19.10 14.62
N ALA A 181 10.68 19.69 13.49
CA ALA A 181 9.88 20.92 13.50
C ALA A 181 8.50 20.70 14.13
N ARG A 182 7.79 19.60 13.79
CA ARG A 182 6.53 19.21 14.43
C ARG A 182 6.69 19.01 15.94
N ALA A 183 7.78 18.39 16.34
CA ALA A 183 8.11 18.17 17.75
C ALA A 183 8.58 19.43 18.49
N LYS A 184 8.76 20.56 17.79
CA LYS A 184 9.40 21.79 18.32
C LYS A 184 10.81 21.53 18.85
N ARG A 185 11.56 20.67 18.16
CA ARG A 185 12.93 20.23 18.50
C ARG A 185 13.93 20.52 17.38
N LEU A 186 13.53 21.17 16.27
CA LEU A 186 14.44 21.58 15.20
C LEU A 186 15.17 22.86 15.61
N PRO A 187 16.51 22.84 15.79
CA PRO A 187 17.26 24.05 16.09
C PRO A 187 17.27 25.02 14.89
N ASP A 188 17.11 26.31 15.13
CA ASP A 188 17.16 27.32 14.07
C ASP A 188 18.48 27.30 13.30
N SER A 189 19.60 27.04 13.97
CA SER A 189 20.92 26.91 13.33
C SER A 189 20.96 25.74 12.35
N LEU A 190 20.30 24.62 12.65
CA LEU A 190 20.22 23.49 11.73
C LEU A 190 19.28 23.80 10.57
N LEU A 191 18.13 24.43 10.82
CA LEU A 191 17.20 24.86 9.78
C LEU A 191 17.88 25.82 8.79
N ASN A 192 18.65 26.80 9.27
CA ASN A 192 19.41 27.71 8.42
C ASN A 192 20.41 26.98 7.52
N ARG A 193 21.18 26.04 8.07
CA ARG A 193 22.13 25.22 7.29
C ARG A 193 21.45 24.40 6.19
N LEU A 194 20.23 23.90 6.45
CA LEU A 194 19.44 23.17 5.44
C LEU A 194 18.91 24.11 4.36
N LEU A 195 18.48 25.32 4.73
CA LEU A 195 18.04 26.36 3.79
C LEU A 195 19.17 26.84 2.87
N ASP A 196 20.38 27.02 3.40
CA ASP A 196 21.57 27.41 2.60
C ASP A 196 21.88 26.37 1.49
N ARG A 197 21.45 25.12 1.66
CA ARG A 197 21.64 24.04 0.70
C ARG A 197 20.41 23.70 -0.14
N SER A 198 19.34 24.46 -0.01
CA SER A 198 18.05 24.19 -0.65
C SER A 198 18.13 24.04 -2.17
N GLY A 199 19.05 24.72 -2.84
CA GLY A 199 19.25 24.64 -4.29
C GLY A 199 19.74 23.27 -4.81
N SER A 200 20.40 22.46 -3.96
CA SER A 200 20.94 21.14 -4.33
C SER A 200 20.07 19.96 -3.85
N LEU A 201 18.94 20.24 -3.21
CA LEU A 201 18.06 19.20 -2.66
C LEU A 201 17.22 18.52 -3.75
N SER A 202 16.93 17.23 -3.55
CA SER A 202 15.92 16.53 -4.35
C SER A 202 14.55 17.20 -4.20
N PRO A 203 13.63 17.04 -5.17
CA PRO A 203 12.27 17.55 -5.06
C PRO A 203 11.55 17.12 -3.76
N GLU A 204 11.73 15.88 -3.35
CA GLU A 204 11.16 15.34 -2.12
C GLU A 204 11.70 16.05 -0.87
N ASN A 205 13.01 16.17 -0.74
CA ASN A 205 13.66 16.86 0.37
C ASN A 205 13.30 18.35 0.44
N ARG A 206 13.09 19.00 -0.71
CA ARG A 206 12.57 20.37 -0.73
C ARG A 206 11.19 20.47 -0.12
N MET A 207 10.30 19.48 -0.36
CA MET A 207 8.96 19.46 0.23
C MET A 207 9.02 19.24 1.74
N TYR A 208 9.87 18.34 2.23
CA TYR A 208 10.08 18.17 3.67
C TYR A 208 10.66 19.43 4.32
N LEU A 209 11.59 20.11 3.66
CA LEU A 209 12.11 21.38 4.15
C LEU A 209 11.03 22.47 4.16
N ALA A 210 10.18 22.56 3.14
CA ALA A 210 9.07 23.51 3.11
C ALA A 210 8.08 23.26 4.26
N LEU A 211 7.78 21.99 4.55
CA LEU A 211 6.95 21.58 5.68
C LEU A 211 7.60 21.95 7.03
N ALA A 212 8.92 21.78 7.16
CA ALA A 212 9.65 22.19 8.36
C ALA A 212 9.62 23.71 8.54
N VAL A 213 9.82 24.47 7.47
CA VAL A 213 9.76 25.95 7.43
C VAL A 213 8.35 26.43 7.82
N ALA A 214 7.29 25.79 7.32
CA ALA A 214 5.90 26.14 7.64
C ALA A 214 5.58 26.04 9.16
N LEU A 215 6.32 25.21 9.88
CA LEU A 215 6.16 25.01 11.33
C LEU A 215 7.16 25.82 12.17
N SER A 216 8.08 26.54 11.54
CA SER A 216 9.07 27.36 12.22
C SER A 216 8.47 28.69 12.68
N SER A 217 9.10 29.33 13.68
CA SER A 217 8.72 30.68 14.17
C SER A 217 9.31 31.81 13.30
N ARG A 218 9.81 31.50 12.13
CA ARG A 218 10.46 32.51 11.26
C ARG A 218 9.44 33.47 10.67
N PRO A 219 9.73 34.78 10.69
CA PRO A 219 8.84 35.78 10.11
C PRO A 219 8.70 35.66 8.58
N ASP A 220 9.73 35.08 7.90
CA ASP A 220 9.79 34.87 6.46
C ASP A 220 9.35 33.45 6.02
N ALA A 221 8.81 32.65 6.94
CA ALA A 221 8.45 31.25 6.69
C ALA A 221 7.53 31.06 5.46
N GLY A 222 6.51 31.93 5.31
CA GLY A 222 5.62 31.89 4.15
C GLY A 222 6.34 32.07 2.83
N THR A 223 7.18 33.12 2.73
CA THR A 223 7.93 33.42 1.50
C THR A 223 8.95 32.33 1.16
N LEU A 224 9.69 31.86 2.16
CA LEU A 224 10.68 30.78 1.97
C LEU A 224 10.01 29.47 1.59
N GLY A 225 8.94 29.09 2.28
CA GLY A 225 8.20 27.90 1.98
C GLY A 225 7.61 27.90 0.58
N LEU A 226 6.97 29.01 0.16
CA LEU A 226 6.45 29.17 -1.20
C LEU A 226 7.55 29.08 -2.26
N ARG A 227 8.74 29.65 -2.00
CA ARG A 227 9.89 29.53 -2.91
C ARG A 227 10.34 28.07 -3.05
N LEU A 228 10.35 27.28 -1.96
CA LEU A 228 10.72 25.87 -2.00
C LEU A 228 9.74 25.03 -2.80
N ILE A 229 8.42 25.24 -2.61
CA ILE A 229 7.40 24.46 -3.32
C ILE A 229 7.21 24.87 -4.78
N ASN A 230 7.53 26.12 -5.16
CA ASN A 230 7.38 26.64 -6.52
C ASN A 230 8.64 26.49 -7.39
N THR A 231 9.70 25.88 -6.87
CA THR A 231 10.86 25.53 -7.69
C THR A 231 10.45 24.50 -8.72
N GLU A 232 10.58 24.83 -10.01
CA GLU A 232 10.22 23.93 -11.09
C GLU A 232 11.06 22.65 -11.06
N PRO A 233 10.43 21.48 -11.21
CA PRO A 233 11.16 20.22 -11.26
C PRO A 233 11.82 20.04 -12.63
N GLU A 234 13.06 19.60 -12.65
CA GLU A 234 13.79 19.25 -13.89
C GLU A 234 13.17 18.05 -14.63
N LYS A 235 12.39 17.24 -13.94
CA LYS A 235 11.70 16.04 -14.47
C LYS A 235 10.29 15.95 -13.91
N LYS A 236 9.44 15.16 -14.56
CA LYS A 236 8.09 14.87 -14.07
C LYS A 236 8.16 14.32 -12.64
N GLU A 237 7.53 15.03 -11.71
CA GLU A 237 7.49 14.65 -10.30
C GLU A 237 6.70 13.36 -10.08
N SER A 238 7.17 12.56 -9.12
CA SER A 238 6.41 11.40 -8.64
C SER A 238 5.10 11.83 -7.97
N SER A 239 4.12 10.94 -7.95
CA SER A 239 2.85 11.22 -7.25
C SER A 239 3.05 11.49 -5.76
N HIS A 240 4.07 10.91 -5.14
CA HIS A 240 4.43 11.16 -3.74
C HIS A 240 4.89 12.61 -3.53
N VAL A 241 5.80 13.10 -4.37
CA VAL A 241 6.28 14.50 -4.29
C VAL A 241 5.13 15.49 -4.53
N GLN A 242 4.22 15.20 -5.47
CA GLN A 242 3.04 16.04 -5.70
C GLN A 242 2.13 16.11 -4.46
N LEU A 243 1.94 15.00 -3.76
CA LEU A 243 1.17 14.97 -2.51
C LEU A 243 1.86 15.76 -1.39
N LEU A 244 3.16 15.63 -1.23
CA LEU A 244 3.95 16.41 -0.26
C LEU A 244 3.89 17.91 -0.58
N ARG A 245 3.96 18.28 -1.86
CA ARG A 245 3.77 19.66 -2.32
C ARG A 245 2.39 20.20 -1.93
N GLY A 246 1.34 19.42 -2.15
CA GLY A 246 -0.02 19.79 -1.75
C GLY A 246 -0.17 19.96 -0.24
N LEU A 247 0.47 19.09 0.56
CA LEU A 247 0.50 19.22 2.02
C LEU A 247 1.27 20.47 2.48
N ALA A 248 2.42 20.75 1.86
CA ALA A 248 3.23 21.93 2.15
C ALA A 248 2.47 23.23 1.78
N ASP A 249 1.82 23.27 0.61
CA ASP A 249 0.98 24.38 0.19
C ASP A 249 -0.17 24.62 1.19
N MET A 250 -0.88 23.58 1.60
CA MET A 250 -1.92 23.66 2.61
C MET A 250 -1.39 24.18 3.97
N SER A 251 -0.19 23.74 4.37
CA SER A 251 0.43 24.12 5.65
C SER A 251 0.90 25.59 5.63
N LEU A 252 1.42 26.09 4.51
CA LEU A 252 1.88 27.46 4.35
C LEU A 252 0.73 28.45 4.16
N SER A 253 -0.36 28.01 3.54
CA SER A 253 -1.53 28.82 3.21
C SER A 253 -2.59 28.74 4.29
N SER A 254 -2.25 28.94 5.55
CA SER A 254 -3.12 28.78 6.75
C SER A 254 -4.57 29.20 6.50
N GLY A 255 -5.47 28.22 6.34
CA GLY A 255 -6.92 28.47 6.15
C GLY A 255 -7.38 28.64 4.69
N ASP A 256 -6.49 28.60 3.70
CA ASP A 256 -6.90 28.67 2.28
C ASP A 256 -7.67 27.41 1.87
N ALA A 257 -8.96 27.59 1.57
CA ALA A 257 -9.82 26.51 1.08
C ALA A 257 -9.34 25.94 -0.25
N ALA A 258 -8.74 26.75 -1.12
CA ALA A 258 -8.25 26.29 -2.42
C ALA A 258 -7.05 25.35 -2.30
N ALA A 259 -6.09 25.64 -1.38
CA ALA A 259 -4.97 24.74 -1.10
C ALA A 259 -5.45 23.39 -0.57
N ARG A 260 -6.44 23.39 0.31
CA ARG A 260 -7.08 22.18 0.84
C ARG A 260 -7.77 21.37 -0.26
N ILE A 261 -8.50 22.01 -1.16
CA ILE A 261 -9.15 21.35 -2.29
C ILE A 261 -8.11 20.76 -3.26
N ARG A 262 -6.99 21.45 -3.50
CA ARG A 262 -5.90 20.91 -4.32
C ARG A 262 -5.33 19.62 -3.73
N LEU A 263 -5.04 19.61 -2.43
CA LEU A 263 -4.55 18.40 -1.73
C LEU A 263 -5.58 17.26 -1.82
N ALA A 264 -6.86 17.54 -1.59
CA ALA A 264 -7.92 16.55 -1.70
C ALA A 264 -7.97 15.90 -3.09
N ARG A 265 -7.86 16.70 -4.18
CA ARG A 265 -7.82 16.18 -5.55
C ARG A 265 -6.63 15.25 -5.76
N LEU A 266 -5.45 15.62 -5.30
CA LEU A 266 -4.25 14.78 -5.42
C LEU A 266 -4.40 13.44 -4.67
N ILE A 267 -4.98 13.45 -3.47
CA ILE A 267 -5.29 12.23 -2.72
C ILE A 267 -6.28 11.36 -3.51
N MET A 268 -7.33 11.97 -4.02
CA MET A 268 -8.37 11.28 -4.79
C MET A 268 -7.80 10.66 -6.07
N ASP A 269 -7.05 11.41 -6.87
CA ASP A 269 -6.42 10.93 -8.11
C ASP A 269 -5.52 9.72 -7.86
N ARG A 270 -4.84 9.71 -6.71
CA ARG A 270 -4.00 8.60 -6.32
C ARG A 270 -4.81 7.38 -5.84
N THR A 271 -5.82 7.59 -5.01
CA THR A 271 -6.59 6.52 -4.38
C THR A 271 -7.65 5.91 -5.30
N SER A 272 -8.14 6.65 -6.30
CA SER A 272 -9.16 6.18 -7.26
C SER A 272 -8.63 5.28 -8.37
N ARG A 273 -7.32 5.17 -8.54
CA ARG A 273 -6.74 4.30 -9.58
C ARG A 273 -7.01 2.84 -9.27
N PRO A 274 -7.37 2.01 -10.25
CA PRO A 274 -7.51 0.57 -10.09
C PRO A 274 -6.25 -0.07 -9.50
N PHE A 275 -6.41 -1.15 -8.76
CA PHE A 275 -5.33 -1.83 -8.06
C PHE A 275 -4.13 -2.16 -8.96
N GLY A 276 -4.36 -2.57 -10.22
CA GLY A 276 -3.30 -2.89 -11.18
C GLY A 276 -2.64 -1.69 -11.86
N GLU A 277 -3.21 -0.48 -11.74
CA GLU A 277 -2.69 0.75 -12.36
C GLU A 277 -1.94 1.64 -11.36
N ARG A 278 -1.95 1.29 -10.08
CA ARG A 278 -1.13 1.96 -9.06
C ARG A 278 0.32 1.50 -9.21
N PRO A 279 1.29 2.42 -9.26
CA PRO A 279 2.70 2.06 -9.46
C PRO A 279 3.25 1.09 -8.41
N LEU A 280 2.75 1.13 -7.16
CA LEU A 280 3.10 0.23 -6.06
C LEU A 280 2.04 0.35 -4.96
N TYR A 281 1.34 -0.74 -4.67
CA TYR A 281 0.50 -0.84 -3.49
C TYR A 281 1.33 -1.40 -2.34
N THR A 282 1.99 -0.53 -1.61
CA THR A 282 2.86 -0.89 -0.48
C THR A 282 2.31 -0.32 0.82
N THR A 283 2.72 -0.86 1.95
CA THR A 283 2.40 -0.30 3.27
C THR A 283 2.85 1.15 3.38
N TRP A 284 4.04 1.46 2.86
CA TRP A 284 4.57 2.81 2.75
C TRP A 284 3.62 3.76 2.01
N SER A 285 3.22 3.42 0.78
CA SER A 285 2.33 4.28 -0.02
C SER A 285 0.96 4.46 0.63
N SER A 286 0.39 3.38 1.17
CA SER A 286 -0.90 3.41 1.88
C SER A 286 -0.82 4.18 3.20
N GLY A 287 0.30 4.09 3.91
CA GLY A 287 0.56 4.86 5.13
C GLY A 287 0.54 6.36 4.86
N TRP A 288 1.21 6.80 3.78
CA TRP A 288 1.18 8.19 3.35
C TRP A 288 -0.21 8.64 2.91
N ASP A 289 -0.96 7.81 2.18
CA ASP A 289 -2.32 8.13 1.78
C ASP A 289 -3.22 8.36 3.01
N VAL A 290 -3.13 7.50 4.01
CA VAL A 290 -3.89 7.60 5.27
C VAL A 290 -3.47 8.84 6.08
N MET A 291 -2.18 9.11 6.18
CA MET A 291 -1.66 10.27 6.90
C MET A 291 -2.13 11.58 6.25
N LEU A 292 -2.00 11.70 4.93
CA LEU A 292 -2.42 12.88 4.18
C LEU A 292 -3.93 13.09 4.24
N LEU A 293 -4.70 12.00 4.16
CA LEU A 293 -6.14 12.03 4.36
C LEU A 293 -6.50 12.52 5.76
N GLY A 294 -5.82 12.01 6.79
CA GLY A 294 -6.02 12.43 8.16
C GLY A 294 -5.71 13.92 8.38
N GLU A 295 -4.59 14.41 7.84
CA GLU A 295 -4.23 15.84 7.91
C GLU A 295 -5.25 16.72 7.18
N TYR A 296 -5.73 16.28 6.02
CA TYR A 296 -6.81 16.96 5.30
C TYR A 296 -8.10 17.02 6.14
N LEU A 297 -8.50 15.90 6.73
CA LEU A 297 -9.76 15.79 7.49
C LEU A 297 -9.79 16.63 8.76
N LYS A 298 -8.65 16.96 9.36
CA LYS A 298 -8.58 17.86 10.53
C LYS A 298 -9.28 19.22 10.32
N GLY A 299 -9.39 19.65 9.07
CA GLY A 299 -10.01 20.94 8.75
C GLY A 299 -11.31 20.83 7.93
N VAL A 300 -11.83 19.62 7.74
CA VAL A 300 -13.09 19.42 7.03
C VAL A 300 -14.27 19.71 7.96
N LYS A 301 -15.13 20.62 7.57
CA LYS A 301 -16.43 20.81 8.22
C LYS A 301 -17.37 19.71 7.77
N GLU A 302 -18.19 19.20 8.67
CA GLU A 302 -19.22 18.21 8.33
C GLU A 302 -20.13 18.75 7.24
N SER A 303 -20.31 17.98 6.15
CA SER A 303 -21.21 18.32 5.07
C SER A 303 -22.56 17.64 5.32
N SER A 304 -23.63 18.39 5.23
CA SER A 304 -25.00 17.89 5.28
C SER A 304 -25.53 17.38 3.92
N VAL A 305 -24.69 17.41 2.88
CA VAL A 305 -25.09 16.95 1.54
C VAL A 305 -25.38 15.45 1.56
N SER A 306 -26.60 15.08 1.22
CA SER A 306 -27.02 13.71 1.00
C SER A 306 -27.52 13.53 -0.43
N ALA A 307 -27.36 12.35 -1.00
CA ALA A 307 -27.81 12.01 -2.34
C ALA A 307 -28.70 10.77 -2.27
N PRO A 308 -29.92 10.81 -2.85
CA PRO A 308 -30.74 9.63 -3.00
C PRO A 308 -30.16 8.73 -4.11
N PHE A 309 -30.31 7.42 -3.94
CA PHE A 309 -29.96 6.43 -4.95
C PHE A 309 -31.01 5.32 -5.02
N ARG A 310 -31.03 4.61 -6.14
CA ARG A 310 -31.89 3.46 -6.39
C ARG A 310 -31.07 2.35 -7.04
N VAL A 311 -31.23 1.13 -6.58
CA VAL A 311 -30.63 -0.09 -7.17
C VAL A 311 -31.74 -1.00 -7.66
N ASP A 312 -31.77 -1.21 -8.98
CA ASP A 312 -32.69 -2.12 -9.65
C ASP A 312 -32.03 -3.48 -9.88
N ARG A 313 -32.58 -4.53 -9.26
CA ARG A 313 -32.14 -5.91 -9.41
C ARG A 313 -33.17 -6.76 -10.17
N GLY A 314 -33.94 -6.17 -11.05
CA GLY A 314 -35.00 -6.82 -11.77
C GLY A 314 -36.29 -6.90 -10.93
N ALA A 315 -36.50 -7.99 -10.22
CA ALA A 315 -37.70 -8.16 -9.36
C ALA A 315 -37.66 -7.34 -8.07
N GLN A 316 -36.50 -6.89 -7.64
CA GLN A 316 -36.30 -6.11 -6.42
C GLN A 316 -35.70 -4.74 -6.71
N VAL A 317 -36.30 -3.72 -6.11
CA VAL A 317 -35.80 -2.37 -6.14
C VAL A 317 -35.50 -1.92 -4.71
N THR A 318 -34.27 -1.46 -4.49
CA THR A 318 -33.85 -0.88 -3.21
C THR A 318 -33.57 0.59 -3.42
N SER A 319 -34.10 1.45 -2.58
CA SER A 319 -33.81 2.88 -2.57
C SER A 319 -33.21 3.29 -1.23
N GLY A 320 -32.34 4.28 -1.24
CA GLY A 320 -31.70 4.79 -0.03
C GLY A 320 -31.10 6.17 -0.26
N THR A 321 -30.41 6.64 0.75
CA THR A 321 -29.60 7.87 0.67
C THR A 321 -28.18 7.58 1.15
N CYS A 322 -27.21 8.23 0.55
CA CYS A 322 -25.83 8.25 1.02
C CYS A 322 -25.36 9.67 1.28
N SER A 323 -24.41 9.81 2.19
CA SER A 323 -23.74 11.09 2.48
C SER A 323 -22.28 10.86 2.81
N LEU A 324 -21.53 11.94 2.99
CA LEU A 324 -20.14 11.82 3.49
C LEU A 324 -20.10 11.16 4.89
N ALA A 325 -20.95 11.61 5.81
CA ALA A 325 -20.99 11.10 7.19
C ALA A 325 -21.73 9.75 7.34
N SER A 326 -22.52 9.37 6.32
CA SER A 326 -23.25 8.10 6.31
C SER A 326 -23.16 7.47 4.91
N PRO A 327 -22.02 6.85 4.55
CA PRO A 327 -21.89 6.08 3.34
C PRO A 327 -22.91 4.93 3.32
N ALA A 328 -23.49 4.68 2.17
CA ALA A 328 -24.41 3.56 1.98
C ALA A 328 -23.67 2.35 1.44
N GLN A 329 -24.07 1.15 1.87
CA GLN A 329 -23.50 -0.11 1.40
C GLN A 329 -24.60 -1.05 0.93
N PHE A 330 -24.32 -1.77 -0.17
CA PHE A 330 -25.15 -2.88 -0.61
C PHE A 330 -24.29 -3.96 -1.26
N ARG A 331 -24.85 -5.16 -1.40
CA ARG A 331 -24.21 -6.30 -2.06
C ARG A 331 -24.99 -6.70 -3.29
N THR A 332 -24.26 -7.15 -4.29
CA THR A 332 -24.75 -7.81 -5.51
C THR A 332 -23.77 -8.92 -5.88
N ALA A 333 -23.99 -9.60 -6.99
CA ALA A 333 -23.07 -10.63 -7.45
C ALA A 333 -22.84 -10.54 -8.96
N VAL A 334 -21.70 -11.08 -9.41
CA VAL A 334 -21.39 -11.22 -10.83
C VAL A 334 -22.43 -12.10 -11.50
N GLY A 335 -22.97 -11.64 -12.65
CA GLY A 335 -24.06 -12.32 -13.38
C GLY A 335 -25.46 -11.90 -12.93
N GLU A 336 -25.60 -11.15 -11.83
CA GLU A 336 -26.87 -10.56 -11.44
C GLU A 336 -27.06 -9.19 -12.14
N LYS A 337 -28.31 -8.82 -12.35
CA LYS A 337 -28.63 -7.44 -12.74
C LYS A 337 -28.60 -6.55 -11.51
N ALA A 338 -27.78 -5.50 -11.53
CA ALA A 338 -27.75 -4.49 -10.45
C ALA A 338 -27.44 -3.12 -11.03
N VAL A 339 -28.48 -2.44 -11.47
CA VAL A 339 -28.37 -1.10 -12.06
C VAL A 339 -28.55 -0.06 -10.97
N LEU A 340 -27.48 0.64 -10.65
CA LEU A 340 -27.50 1.83 -9.80
C LEU A 340 -27.99 3.03 -10.60
N SER A 341 -28.92 3.78 -10.09
CA SER A 341 -29.42 5.03 -10.68
C SER A 341 -29.50 6.14 -9.64
N LEU A 342 -29.22 7.36 -10.06
CA LEU A 342 -29.41 8.55 -9.24
C LEU A 342 -30.61 9.34 -9.79
N PRO A 343 -31.60 9.63 -8.95
CA PRO A 343 -32.64 10.60 -9.30
C PRO A 343 -32.02 11.96 -9.63
N ASP A 344 -32.74 12.77 -10.38
CA ASP A 344 -32.29 14.13 -10.75
C ASP A 344 -32.36 15.04 -9.51
N ALA A 345 -31.28 15.06 -8.73
CA ALA A 345 -31.17 15.80 -7.45
C ALA A 345 -29.96 16.74 -7.39
N GLY A 346 -29.29 16.96 -8.53
CA GLY A 346 -28.15 17.88 -8.62
C GLY A 346 -26.87 17.41 -7.89
N SER A 347 -26.82 16.17 -7.39
CA SER A 347 -25.70 15.65 -6.62
C SER A 347 -24.87 14.63 -7.43
N THR A 348 -23.58 14.57 -7.14
CA THR A 348 -22.70 13.49 -7.61
C THR A 348 -22.49 12.49 -6.48
N VAL A 349 -22.59 11.20 -6.80
CA VAL A 349 -22.25 10.09 -5.91
C VAL A 349 -20.95 9.46 -6.39
N TYR A 350 -20.08 9.20 -5.45
CA TYR A 350 -18.83 8.47 -5.63
C TYR A 350 -19.00 7.08 -5.02
N GLY A 351 -18.45 6.08 -5.68
CA GLY A 351 -18.62 4.72 -5.20
C GLY A 351 -17.42 3.83 -5.46
N THR A 352 -17.35 2.76 -4.69
CA THR A 352 -16.44 1.64 -4.90
C THR A 352 -17.26 0.39 -5.13
N ALA A 353 -16.81 -0.47 -6.07
CA ALA A 353 -17.29 -1.82 -6.23
C ALA A 353 -16.11 -2.78 -6.09
N GLU A 354 -16.19 -3.70 -5.14
CA GLU A 354 -15.15 -4.66 -4.85
C GLU A 354 -15.68 -6.08 -5.01
N ALA A 355 -14.99 -6.87 -5.84
CA ALA A 355 -15.23 -8.29 -6.03
C ALA A 355 -14.02 -9.08 -5.54
N HIS A 356 -14.28 -10.18 -4.84
CA HIS A 356 -13.28 -11.12 -4.37
C HIS A 356 -13.73 -12.54 -4.65
N GLY A 357 -12.94 -13.28 -5.43
CA GLY A 357 -13.29 -14.64 -5.82
C GLY A 357 -12.45 -15.16 -6.97
N ARG A 358 -12.83 -16.31 -7.51
CA ARG A 358 -12.15 -16.95 -8.61
C ARG A 358 -12.61 -16.43 -9.96
N SER A 359 -11.73 -16.40 -10.95
CA SER A 359 -12.09 -16.07 -12.32
C SER A 359 -12.39 -17.33 -13.13
N LYS A 360 -13.20 -17.18 -14.18
CA LYS A 360 -13.45 -18.22 -15.15
C LYS A 360 -12.15 -18.69 -15.82
N THR A 361 -11.22 -17.78 -16.07
CA THR A 361 -9.91 -18.12 -16.66
C THR A 361 -9.11 -19.07 -15.77
N GLN A 362 -9.21 -18.94 -14.43
CA GLN A 362 -8.55 -19.86 -13.50
C GLN A 362 -9.23 -21.23 -13.49
N GLU A 363 -10.57 -21.28 -13.52
CA GLU A 363 -11.32 -22.55 -13.57
C GLU A 363 -11.08 -23.30 -14.88
N ASP A 364 -11.00 -22.61 -16.00
CA ASP A 364 -10.77 -23.21 -17.32
C ASP A 364 -9.29 -23.64 -17.50
N GLY A 365 -8.39 -23.29 -16.57
CA GLY A 365 -6.94 -23.55 -16.67
C GLY A 365 -6.27 -22.84 -17.86
N ALA A 366 -6.91 -21.83 -18.40
CA ALA A 366 -6.40 -21.12 -19.57
C ALA A 366 -5.15 -20.30 -19.23
N ALA A 367 -4.10 -20.44 -20.05
CA ALA A 367 -2.91 -19.64 -19.93
C ALA A 367 -3.19 -18.17 -20.21
N VAL A 368 -2.70 -17.30 -19.32
CA VAL A 368 -2.80 -15.84 -19.47
C VAL A 368 -1.41 -15.28 -19.70
N ASN A 369 -1.21 -14.60 -20.84
CA ASN A 369 0.01 -13.85 -21.13
C ASN A 369 -0.31 -12.35 -21.15
N ARG A 370 0.25 -11.62 -20.16
CA ARG A 370 0.18 -10.16 -20.07
C ARG A 370 1.58 -9.55 -19.97
N GLY A 371 2.48 -9.99 -20.84
CA GLY A 371 3.87 -9.54 -20.93
C GLY A 371 4.90 -10.51 -20.40
N PHE A 372 4.48 -11.70 -19.94
CA PHE A 372 5.33 -12.84 -19.61
C PHE A 372 4.84 -14.07 -20.35
N ALA A 373 5.76 -14.79 -21.02
CA ALA A 373 5.50 -16.14 -21.47
C ALA A 373 6.16 -17.13 -20.52
N VAL A 374 5.39 -18.07 -20.00
CA VAL A 374 5.88 -19.08 -19.06
C VAL A 374 5.65 -20.45 -19.65
N SER A 375 6.70 -21.28 -19.68
CA SER A 375 6.58 -22.69 -20.02
C SER A 375 7.17 -23.56 -18.91
N ARG A 376 6.61 -24.76 -18.74
CA ARG A 376 7.01 -25.72 -17.73
C ARG A 376 7.40 -27.04 -18.38
N VAL A 377 8.55 -27.58 -17.97
CA VAL A 377 9.05 -28.87 -18.43
C VAL A 377 9.17 -29.80 -17.23
N TYR A 378 8.67 -31.01 -17.37
CA TYR A 378 8.80 -32.07 -16.36
C TYR A 378 9.78 -33.14 -16.85
N GLU A 379 10.67 -33.57 -15.95
CA GLU A 379 11.64 -34.61 -16.20
C GLU A 379 11.65 -35.55 -14.97
N LYS A 380 11.85 -36.83 -15.23
CA LYS A 380 11.97 -37.89 -14.23
C LYS A 380 13.41 -38.36 -14.14
N LEU A 381 13.89 -38.64 -12.93
CA LEU A 381 15.20 -39.28 -12.73
C LEU A 381 15.10 -40.78 -13.07
N ASN A 382 15.84 -41.27 -14.07
CA ASN A 382 15.86 -42.69 -14.40
C ASN A 382 16.84 -43.49 -13.53
N SER A 383 16.85 -44.81 -13.69
CA SER A 383 17.75 -45.72 -12.95
C SER A 383 19.23 -45.50 -13.18
N GLU A 384 19.60 -44.82 -14.28
CA GLU A 384 20.99 -44.48 -14.62
C GLU A 384 21.42 -43.12 -14.01
N GLY A 385 20.54 -42.46 -13.25
CA GLY A 385 20.80 -41.15 -12.70
C GLY A 385 20.68 -39.97 -13.70
N LYS A 386 19.99 -40.19 -14.83
CA LYS A 386 19.78 -39.16 -15.86
C LYS A 386 18.35 -38.63 -15.80
N TRP A 387 18.19 -37.34 -16.08
CA TRP A 387 16.91 -36.70 -16.21
C TRP A 387 16.35 -36.88 -17.62
N GLU A 388 15.12 -37.40 -17.70
CA GLU A 388 14.43 -37.66 -18.97
C GLU A 388 13.05 -36.99 -18.95
N PRO A 389 12.62 -36.33 -20.06
CA PRO A 389 11.27 -35.78 -20.16
C PRO A 389 10.21 -36.84 -19.86
N ALA A 390 9.24 -36.53 -19.01
CA ALA A 390 8.19 -37.46 -18.65
C ALA A 390 6.87 -36.71 -18.45
N ALA A 391 5.76 -37.37 -18.80
CA ALA A 391 4.39 -36.90 -18.57
C ALA A 391 3.64 -37.72 -17.52
N GLU A 392 4.20 -38.90 -17.15
CA GLU A 392 3.60 -39.80 -16.17
C GLU A 392 4.62 -40.16 -15.08
N PHE A 393 4.17 -40.19 -13.86
CA PHE A 393 5.00 -40.40 -12.68
C PHE A 393 4.37 -41.42 -11.75
N ALA A 394 5.22 -42.25 -11.12
CA ALA A 394 4.83 -43.20 -10.11
C ALA A 394 5.21 -42.73 -8.70
N VAL A 395 4.54 -43.24 -7.69
CA VAL A 395 4.88 -42.95 -6.28
C VAL A 395 6.32 -43.31 -5.99
N GLY A 396 7.09 -42.33 -5.49
CA GLY A 396 8.51 -42.44 -5.19
C GLY A 396 9.42 -41.87 -6.28
N ASP A 397 8.91 -41.51 -7.45
CA ASP A 397 9.70 -40.87 -8.49
C ASP A 397 10.21 -39.50 -8.04
N LEU A 398 11.44 -39.17 -8.46
CA LEU A 398 11.97 -37.83 -8.36
C LEU A 398 11.69 -37.10 -9.68
N VAL A 399 11.08 -35.90 -9.52
CA VAL A 399 10.64 -35.11 -10.67
C VAL A 399 11.39 -33.77 -10.63
N ARG A 400 12.02 -33.40 -11.76
CA ARG A 400 12.57 -32.07 -11.96
C ARG A 400 11.58 -31.24 -12.75
N ILE A 401 11.23 -30.10 -12.19
CA ILE A 401 10.36 -29.11 -12.82
C ILE A 401 11.22 -27.93 -13.22
N THR A 402 11.25 -27.64 -14.53
CA THR A 402 11.96 -26.48 -15.05
C THR A 402 10.96 -25.47 -15.57
N LEU A 403 10.99 -24.26 -15.00
CA LEU A 403 10.22 -23.12 -15.48
C LEU A 403 11.09 -22.26 -16.40
N HIS A 404 10.60 -21.97 -17.59
CA HIS A 404 11.17 -20.98 -18.48
C HIS A 404 10.25 -19.76 -18.49
N VAL A 405 10.79 -18.60 -18.12
CA VAL A 405 10.04 -17.34 -18.06
C VAL A 405 10.68 -16.35 -19.02
N ASP A 406 9.95 -16.00 -20.06
CA ASP A 406 10.34 -14.97 -21.02
C ASP A 406 9.58 -13.68 -20.72
N LYS A 407 10.31 -12.59 -20.56
CA LYS A 407 9.76 -11.24 -20.45
C LYS A 407 10.10 -10.43 -21.68
N GLY A 408 9.31 -9.46 -22.03
CA GLY A 408 9.65 -8.50 -23.08
C GLY A 408 10.94 -7.71 -22.77
N PRO A 409 11.41 -6.87 -23.71
CA PRO A 409 12.72 -6.18 -23.63
C PRO A 409 12.81 -5.15 -22.50
N ASN A 410 11.70 -4.71 -21.93
CA ASN A 410 11.70 -3.70 -20.89
C ASN A 410 12.17 -4.25 -19.54
N PRO A 411 13.00 -3.51 -18.79
CA PRO A 411 13.33 -3.89 -17.42
C PRO A 411 12.09 -3.85 -16.54
N LEU A 412 11.91 -4.89 -15.73
CA LEU A 412 10.83 -5.02 -14.77
C LEU A 412 11.43 -5.18 -13.38
N SER A 413 10.80 -4.55 -12.38
CA SER A 413 11.17 -4.65 -10.98
C SER A 413 10.05 -5.33 -10.18
N TYR A 414 10.42 -5.96 -9.07
CA TYR A 414 9.46 -6.60 -8.15
C TYR A 414 8.63 -7.72 -8.78
N VAL A 415 9.27 -8.51 -9.65
CA VAL A 415 8.65 -9.69 -10.25
C VAL A 415 8.68 -10.84 -9.24
N VAL A 416 7.54 -11.47 -9.01
CA VAL A 416 7.41 -12.68 -8.20
C VAL A 416 7.02 -13.83 -9.13
N MET A 417 7.72 -14.94 -9.01
CA MET A 417 7.38 -16.18 -9.69
C MET A 417 6.83 -17.17 -8.66
N GLU A 418 5.59 -17.58 -8.84
CA GLU A 418 4.92 -18.55 -7.98
C GLU A 418 4.65 -19.82 -8.78
N ASP A 419 5.08 -20.97 -8.27
CA ASP A 419 4.83 -22.28 -8.85
C ASP A 419 4.05 -23.16 -7.86
N TYR A 420 2.78 -23.40 -8.18
CA TYR A 420 1.92 -24.25 -7.38
C TYR A 420 2.10 -25.71 -7.82
N LEU A 421 2.62 -26.52 -6.90
CA LEU A 421 2.76 -27.95 -7.16
C LEU A 421 1.39 -28.64 -7.12
N PRO A 422 1.13 -29.57 -8.04
CA PRO A 422 -0.01 -30.48 -7.91
C PRO A 422 0.05 -31.21 -6.56
N SER A 423 -1.11 -31.58 -6.02
CA SER A 423 -1.24 -32.26 -4.72
C SER A 423 -0.50 -33.62 -4.64
N ALA A 424 -0.16 -34.19 -5.78
CA ALA A 424 0.61 -35.43 -5.90
C ALA A 424 2.14 -35.22 -5.81
N LEU A 425 2.60 -33.97 -5.80
CA LEU A 425 4.03 -33.64 -5.75
C LEU A 425 4.39 -32.95 -4.43
N GLU A 426 5.46 -33.38 -3.81
CA GLU A 426 6.05 -32.77 -2.62
C GLU A 426 7.41 -32.17 -2.95
N ALA A 427 7.62 -30.90 -2.61
CA ALA A 427 8.90 -30.24 -2.84
C ALA A 427 10.01 -30.90 -2.00
N VAL A 428 11.10 -31.27 -2.62
CA VAL A 428 12.27 -31.82 -1.93
C VAL A 428 13.06 -30.66 -1.30
N ASN A 429 13.32 -30.75 -0.01
CA ASN A 429 14.12 -29.75 0.70
C ASN A 429 15.60 -29.83 0.24
N PRO A 430 16.16 -28.76 -0.37
CA PRO A 430 17.56 -28.76 -0.80
C PRO A 430 18.56 -29.02 0.31
N ALA A 431 18.26 -28.68 1.56
CA ALA A 431 19.13 -28.97 2.71
C ALA A 431 19.25 -30.46 3.03
N LEU A 432 18.36 -31.30 2.47
CA LEU A 432 18.37 -32.76 2.63
C LEU A 432 18.90 -33.49 1.38
N LEU A 433 19.42 -32.77 0.39
CA LEU A 433 19.88 -33.30 -0.91
C LEU A 433 21.09 -34.24 -0.83
N SER A 434 21.75 -34.41 0.34
CA SER A 434 22.80 -35.45 0.52
C SER A 434 22.31 -36.89 0.28
N GLN A 435 21.01 -37.07 0.10
CA GLN A 435 20.35 -38.36 -0.14
C GLN A 435 19.88 -38.56 -1.59
N ILE A 436 20.10 -37.58 -2.49
CA ILE A 436 19.65 -37.67 -3.88
C ILE A 436 20.85 -37.83 -4.81
N PRO A 437 20.92 -38.89 -5.66
CA PRO A 437 21.93 -39.02 -6.67
C PRO A 437 21.93 -37.83 -7.63
N GLY A 438 23.08 -37.17 -7.83
CA GLY A 438 23.19 -35.95 -8.66
C GLY A 438 22.94 -34.63 -7.96
N GLY A 439 22.68 -34.61 -6.63
CA GLY A 439 22.37 -33.42 -5.87
C GLY A 439 23.45 -32.31 -5.79
N ARG A 440 24.71 -32.64 -6.11
CA ARG A 440 25.82 -31.67 -6.04
C ARG A 440 25.87 -30.67 -7.21
N GLU A 441 25.25 -30.96 -8.35
CA GLU A 441 25.21 -30.02 -9.48
C GLU A 441 24.24 -28.82 -9.24
N HIS A 442 23.37 -28.94 -8.24
CA HIS A 442 22.40 -27.91 -7.90
C HIS A 442 22.83 -26.94 -6.78
N GLU A 443 23.93 -27.24 -6.05
CA GLU A 443 24.47 -26.33 -5.03
C GLU A 443 24.96 -25.00 -5.61
N ALA A 444 25.34 -24.96 -6.88
CA ALA A 444 25.83 -23.74 -7.53
C ALA A 444 24.70 -22.73 -7.88
N ALA A 445 23.47 -23.22 -8.01
CA ALA A 445 22.32 -22.36 -8.35
C ALA A 445 21.57 -21.80 -7.12
N SER A 446 21.80 -22.38 -5.93
CA SER A 446 21.09 -22.03 -4.69
C SER A 446 21.91 -21.22 -3.68
N GLN A 447 23.16 -20.85 -3.99
CA GLN A 447 24.00 -19.99 -3.13
C GLN A 447 23.74 -18.51 -3.38
N GLY A 448 22.50 -18.05 -3.33
CA GLY A 448 22.14 -16.66 -3.22
C GLY A 448 21.18 -16.51 -2.06
N ASP A 449 21.46 -15.60 -1.13
CA ASP A 449 20.50 -15.15 -0.15
C ASP A 449 19.15 -14.97 -0.85
N GLY A 450 18.07 -15.55 -0.37
CA GLY A 450 16.76 -15.75 -1.02
C GLY A 450 16.05 -14.54 -1.65
N TRP A 451 16.79 -13.58 -2.17
CA TRP A 451 16.37 -12.43 -2.93
C TRP A 451 17.22 -12.31 -4.20
N PHE A 452 16.68 -12.77 -5.33
CA PHE A 452 17.35 -12.64 -6.62
C PHE A 452 17.09 -11.27 -7.24
N TYR A 453 18.15 -10.48 -7.47
CA TYR A 453 18.07 -9.23 -8.24
C TYR A 453 18.40 -9.51 -9.71
N TRP A 454 17.37 -9.56 -10.57
CA TRP A 454 17.55 -9.74 -12.00
C TRP A 454 17.35 -8.42 -12.73
N SER A 455 18.44 -7.70 -12.97
CA SER A 455 18.36 -6.37 -13.58
C SER A 455 18.37 -6.34 -15.10
N SER A 456 18.78 -7.43 -15.80
CA SER A 456 19.05 -7.37 -17.23
C SER A 456 18.66 -8.62 -18.06
N TRP A 457 17.93 -9.58 -17.52
CA TRP A 457 17.61 -10.82 -18.20
C TRP A 457 16.30 -10.72 -18.98
N VAL A 458 16.30 -11.15 -20.23
CA VAL A 458 15.10 -11.27 -21.07
C VAL A 458 14.35 -12.55 -20.75
N SER A 459 15.07 -13.60 -20.38
CA SER A 459 14.51 -14.88 -19.96
C SER A 459 15.18 -15.39 -18.68
N HIS A 460 14.46 -16.17 -17.91
CA HIS A 460 14.96 -16.84 -16.71
C HIS A 460 14.52 -18.30 -16.68
N ARG A 461 15.38 -19.14 -16.08
CA ARG A 461 15.12 -20.55 -15.88
C ARG A 461 15.24 -20.88 -14.39
N GLU A 462 14.21 -21.45 -13.81
CA GLU A 462 14.20 -21.98 -12.45
C GLU A 462 13.99 -23.49 -12.48
N VAL A 463 14.65 -24.20 -11.56
CA VAL A 463 14.57 -25.66 -11.44
C VAL A 463 14.15 -26.04 -10.04
N LEU A 464 13.05 -26.77 -9.93
CA LEU A 464 12.53 -27.33 -8.69
C LEU A 464 12.61 -28.86 -8.77
N ILE A 465 13.06 -29.50 -7.69
CA ILE A 465 12.99 -30.95 -7.54
C ILE A 465 11.82 -31.28 -6.62
N ALA A 466 10.93 -32.15 -7.07
CA ALA A 466 9.81 -32.64 -6.30
C ALA A 466 9.79 -34.17 -6.29
N ARG A 467 9.08 -34.75 -5.33
CA ARG A 467 8.84 -36.18 -5.21
C ARG A 467 7.35 -36.47 -5.37
N VAL A 468 7.04 -37.55 -6.06
CA VAL A 468 5.67 -38.06 -6.21
C VAL A 468 5.29 -38.93 -5.02
#